data_c7e9d806163f2aec5b6d80c28f262149
#
_entry.id   c7e9d806163f2aec5b6d80c28f262149
#
_cell.length_a   1.000
_cell.length_b   1.000
_cell.length_c   1.000
_cell.angle_alpha   90.00
_cell.angle_beta   90.00
_cell.angle_gamma   90.00
#
_symmetry.space_group_name_H-M   'P 1'
#
loop_
_entity.id
_entity.type
_entity.pdbx_description
1 polymer ?
#
loop_
_entity_poly.entity_id
_entity_poly.type
_entity_poly.pdbx_seq_one_letter_code
_entity_poly.pdbx_strand_id
1 'polypeptide(L)'
;TFTYTVYGNHARPDFKDRWRERIQDWNAYPHNPADFRHYGLSTYNFHSDNSGICYASAQRPLMNLRPGYITFGEGNGSGLRHYQADSHLYAWLEAKGIDFDLITDRELHEEGVDSIRDYKALCTGSHPEYHTPQTLDALQNFRDQGGRLVYLGGNGFYWKIALSPEDPELIEIRRGESGIRAWAAEPGEYYHSFDGSYGGLWRRNGRPPQLLVGVGFSAQGKF
;
A
#
# COMPACT_ATOMS: atom_id res chain seq x y z
N THR A 1 1.90 5.27 -4.82
CA THR A 1 0.63 4.61 -4.52
C THR A 1 0.20 4.88 -3.08
N PHE A 2 -1.07 4.68 -2.77
CA PHE A 2 -1.57 4.80 -1.40
C PHE A 2 -0.85 3.85 -0.44
N THR A 3 -0.51 2.65 -0.90
CA THR A 3 0.26 1.68 -0.11
C THR A 3 1.59 2.26 0.38
N TYR A 4 2.36 2.91 -0.49
CA TYR A 4 3.65 3.48 -0.10
C TYR A 4 3.49 4.61 0.92
N THR A 5 2.48 5.46 0.73
CA THR A 5 2.17 6.55 1.65
C THR A 5 1.78 6.03 3.04
N VAL A 6 0.91 5.03 3.10
CA VAL A 6 0.43 4.44 4.36
C VAL A 6 1.54 3.74 5.14
N TYR A 7 2.37 2.95 4.46
CA TYR A 7 3.55 2.34 5.07
C TYR A 7 4.60 3.39 5.44
N GLY A 8 4.77 4.41 4.60
CA GLY A 8 5.72 5.48 4.84
C GLY A 8 7.12 4.96 5.12
N ASN A 9 7.77 5.58 6.06
CA ASN A 9 9.11 5.20 6.51
C ASN A 9 9.09 4.08 7.57
N HIS A 10 8.21 3.09 7.40
CA HIS A 10 8.16 1.96 8.32
C HIS A 10 9.48 1.18 8.29
N ALA A 11 10.12 1.08 9.44
CA ALA A 11 11.31 0.27 9.64
C ALA A 11 11.20 -0.48 10.97
N ARG A 12 11.68 -1.69 10.96
CA ARG A 12 11.83 -2.46 12.20
C ARG A 12 13.18 -2.12 12.83
N PRO A 13 13.25 -1.80 14.11
CA PRO A 13 14.50 -1.46 14.79
C PRO A 13 15.57 -2.58 14.76
N ASP A 14 15.12 -3.84 14.81
CA ASP A 14 15.96 -5.05 14.74
C ASP A 14 16.55 -5.31 13.35
N PHE A 15 16.11 -4.56 12.35
CA PHE A 15 16.48 -4.73 10.97
C PHE A 15 17.93 -4.31 10.69
N LYS A 16 18.39 -3.27 11.36
CA LYS A 16 19.70 -2.65 11.18
C LYS A 16 20.86 -3.62 11.45
N ASP A 17 20.73 -4.47 12.46
CA ASP A 17 21.80 -5.38 12.88
C ASP A 17 21.76 -6.71 12.13
N ARG A 18 20.58 -7.19 11.81
CA ARG A 18 20.35 -8.49 11.19
C ARG A 18 20.76 -8.55 9.72
N TRP A 19 20.76 -7.41 9.02
CA TRP A 19 20.93 -7.31 7.57
C TRP A 19 22.07 -6.36 7.15
N ARG A 20 22.90 -5.94 8.10
CA ARG A 20 23.94 -4.95 7.87
C ARG A 20 24.81 -5.27 6.65
N GLU A 21 25.24 -6.50 6.48
CA GLU A 21 26.08 -6.94 5.36
C GLU A 21 25.30 -6.86 4.03
N ARG A 22 24.11 -7.41 3.96
CA ARG A 22 23.27 -7.34 2.74
C ARG A 22 22.88 -5.91 2.37
N ILE A 23 22.62 -5.07 3.36
CA ILE A 23 22.30 -3.64 3.14
C ILE A 23 23.50 -2.93 2.53
N GLN A 24 24.72 -3.25 2.96
CA GLN A 24 25.95 -2.70 2.41
C GLN A 24 26.21 -3.20 0.98
N ASP A 25 26.12 -4.49 0.75
CA ASP A 25 26.34 -5.11 -0.56
C ASP A 25 25.38 -4.60 -1.65
N TRP A 26 24.15 -4.31 -1.27
CA TRP A 26 23.13 -3.84 -2.20
C TRP A 26 23.03 -2.30 -2.27
N ASN A 27 23.95 -1.60 -1.62
CA ASN A 27 23.94 -0.14 -1.55
C ASN A 27 22.58 0.45 -1.08
N ALA A 28 21.85 -0.32 -0.29
CA ALA A 28 20.55 0.07 0.28
C ALA A 28 20.71 1.08 1.43
N TYR A 29 21.92 1.23 1.93
CA TYR A 29 22.34 2.20 2.93
C TYR A 29 22.86 3.49 2.23
N PRO A 30 22.82 4.72 2.84
CA PRO A 30 22.98 4.94 4.27
C PRO A 30 21.69 5.24 5.06
N HIS A 31 20.54 5.25 4.46
CA HIS A 31 19.34 5.82 5.07
C HIS A 31 18.40 4.74 5.62
N ASN A 32 18.48 4.48 6.93
CA ASN A 32 17.46 3.71 7.61
C ASN A 32 16.30 4.63 8.02
N PRO A 33 15.06 4.38 7.58
CA PRO A 33 13.90 5.19 7.97
C PRO A 33 13.71 5.34 9.48
N ALA A 34 14.18 4.37 10.29
CA ALA A 34 14.11 4.46 11.74
C ALA A 34 14.96 5.62 12.33
N ASP A 35 15.97 6.06 11.60
CA ASP A 35 16.83 7.17 12.00
C ASP A 35 16.19 8.55 11.69
N PHE A 36 15.08 8.55 10.93
CA PHE A 36 14.43 9.74 10.37
C PHE A 36 12.98 9.91 10.82
N ARG A 37 12.67 9.57 12.06
CA ARG A 37 11.30 9.67 12.61
C ARG A 37 10.69 11.06 12.52
N HIS A 38 11.50 12.09 12.44
CA HIS A 38 11.05 13.48 12.28
C HIS A 38 10.35 13.74 10.92
N TYR A 39 10.50 12.86 9.93
CA TYR A 39 9.73 12.94 8.69
C TYR A 39 8.33 12.30 8.78
N GLY A 40 7.92 11.95 9.98
CA GLY A 40 6.61 11.37 10.26
C GLY A 40 6.67 9.86 10.45
N LEU A 41 5.79 9.40 11.32
CA LEU A 41 5.64 7.98 11.63
C LEU A 41 4.82 7.27 10.55
N SER A 42 5.09 5.99 10.38
CA SER A 42 4.24 5.10 9.60
C SER A 42 2.91 4.88 10.31
N THR A 43 1.84 4.61 9.56
CA THR A 43 0.57 4.14 10.16
C THR A 43 0.68 2.74 10.77
N TYR A 44 1.86 2.13 10.75
CA TYR A 44 2.21 0.89 11.45
C TYR A 44 2.95 1.14 12.77
N ASN A 45 3.19 2.40 13.11
CA ASN A 45 3.74 2.79 14.40
C ASN A 45 2.63 3.18 15.38
N PHE A 46 3.03 3.46 16.61
CA PHE A 46 2.17 3.89 17.69
C PHE A 46 2.67 5.20 18.28
N HIS A 47 1.77 6.00 18.80
CA HIS A 47 2.10 7.10 19.69
C HIS A 47 2.62 6.57 21.04
N SER A 48 3.17 7.45 21.86
CA SER A 48 3.70 7.09 23.18
C SER A 48 2.65 6.56 24.16
N ASP A 49 1.39 6.88 23.94
CA ASP A 49 0.23 6.40 24.69
C ASP A 49 -0.35 5.08 24.14
N ASN A 50 0.32 4.47 23.14
CA ASN A 50 -0.11 3.29 22.40
C ASN A 50 -1.33 3.49 21.49
N SER A 51 -1.79 4.70 21.29
CA SER A 51 -2.77 4.96 20.22
C SER A 51 -2.16 4.76 18.83
N GLY A 52 -2.97 4.32 17.88
CA GLY A 52 -2.53 4.06 16.51
C GLY A 52 -2.37 5.36 15.71
N ILE A 53 -1.49 5.33 14.70
CA ILE A 53 -1.32 6.42 13.76
C ILE A 53 -2.30 6.20 12.60
N CYS A 54 -3.28 7.10 12.49
CA CYS A 54 -4.37 6.97 11.53
C CYS A 54 -4.19 7.81 10.27
N TYR A 55 -3.23 8.73 10.24
CA TYR A 55 -3.03 9.67 9.14
C TYR A 55 -1.65 9.53 8.52
N ALA A 56 -1.57 9.70 7.20
CA ALA A 56 -0.31 9.70 6.46
C ALA A 56 -0.39 10.71 5.31
N SER A 57 0.67 11.51 5.12
CA SER A 57 0.79 12.43 4.00
C SER A 57 1.72 11.89 2.92
N ALA A 58 1.32 12.06 1.65
CA ALA A 58 2.17 11.78 0.51
C ALA A 58 3.27 12.84 0.30
N GLN A 59 3.13 14.01 0.90
CA GLN A 59 4.09 15.12 0.79
C GLN A 59 5.32 14.96 1.70
N ARG A 60 5.38 13.91 2.50
CA ARG A 60 6.54 13.65 3.35
C ARG A 60 7.63 12.89 2.59
N PRO A 61 8.92 13.07 2.93
CA PRO A 61 9.99 12.26 2.37
C PRO A 61 9.82 10.78 2.69
N LEU A 62 9.86 9.93 1.66
CA LEU A 62 9.85 8.48 1.80
C LEU A 62 11.25 7.95 1.43
N MET A 63 12.05 7.66 2.45
CA MET A 63 13.47 7.31 2.31
C MET A 63 13.71 5.95 1.68
N ASN A 64 12.69 5.11 1.67
CA ASN A 64 12.73 3.73 1.18
C ASN A 64 12.24 3.56 -0.27
N LEU A 65 11.84 4.64 -0.96
CA LEU A 65 11.38 4.57 -2.34
C LEU A 65 12.56 4.60 -3.32
N ARG A 66 13.29 3.50 -3.39
CA ARG A 66 14.34 3.30 -4.38
C ARG A 66 14.54 1.83 -4.69
N PRO A 67 14.98 1.48 -5.91
CA PRO A 67 15.27 0.09 -6.29
C PRO A 67 16.26 -0.56 -5.34
N GLY A 68 16.04 -1.83 -5.02
CA GLY A 68 16.95 -2.62 -4.19
C GLY A 68 16.96 -2.29 -2.70
N TYR A 69 16.16 -1.34 -2.23
CA TYR A 69 16.10 -1.02 -0.79
C TYR A 69 15.41 -2.14 -0.02
N ILE A 70 16.08 -2.72 0.95
CA ILE A 70 15.55 -3.81 1.76
C ILE A 70 14.66 -3.24 2.86
N THR A 71 13.36 -3.52 2.79
CA THR A 71 12.36 -3.02 3.76
C THR A 71 11.87 -4.07 4.73
N PHE A 72 11.92 -5.34 4.33
CA PHE A 72 11.44 -6.46 5.13
C PHE A 72 12.47 -7.58 5.15
N GLY A 73 13.02 -7.84 6.32
CA GLY A 73 13.96 -8.93 6.50
C GLY A 73 13.28 -10.18 7.02
N GLU A 74 13.00 -11.12 6.13
CA GLU A 74 12.94 -12.52 6.52
C GLU A 74 14.12 -13.26 5.90
N GLY A 75 14.80 -14.11 6.67
CA GLY A 75 16.07 -14.73 6.31
C GLY A 75 16.06 -15.52 5.00
N ASN A 76 14.90 -15.84 4.46
CA ASN A 76 14.74 -16.66 3.26
C ASN A 76 14.12 -15.88 2.08
N GLY A 77 13.81 -14.58 2.24
CA GLY A 77 13.22 -13.75 1.20
C GLY A 77 14.21 -12.76 0.58
N SER A 78 13.79 -12.12 -0.50
CA SER A 78 14.56 -11.04 -1.15
C SER A 78 14.68 -9.79 -0.27
N GLY A 79 13.81 -9.62 0.72
CA GLY A 79 13.70 -8.40 1.52
C GLY A 79 13.06 -7.23 0.77
N LEU A 80 12.65 -7.42 -0.47
CA LEU A 80 12.04 -6.39 -1.30
C LEU A 80 10.53 -6.40 -1.13
N ARG A 81 9.93 -5.20 -1.02
CA ARG A 81 8.50 -5.02 -0.88
C ARG A 81 8.09 -3.66 -1.45
N HIS A 82 6.83 -3.54 -1.89
CA HIS A 82 6.26 -2.32 -2.43
C HIS A 82 7.05 -1.80 -3.64
N TYR A 83 7.44 -0.53 -3.65
CA TYR A 83 8.14 0.08 -4.77
C TYR A 83 9.37 -0.72 -5.24
N GLN A 84 10.16 -1.26 -4.33
CA GLN A 84 11.35 -2.04 -4.69
C GLN A 84 10.99 -3.33 -5.43
N ALA A 85 9.89 -3.99 -5.04
CA ALA A 85 9.37 -5.14 -5.75
C ALA A 85 8.74 -4.74 -7.09
N ASP A 86 7.98 -3.65 -7.09
CA ASP A 86 7.33 -3.13 -8.31
C ASP A 86 8.34 -2.67 -9.34
N SER A 87 9.48 -2.13 -8.92
CA SER A 87 10.57 -1.73 -9.85
C SER A 87 11.13 -2.90 -10.66
N HIS A 88 11.08 -4.13 -10.15
CA HIS A 88 11.47 -5.32 -10.90
C HIS A 88 10.45 -5.66 -12.00
N LEU A 89 9.16 -5.42 -11.75
CA LEU A 89 8.13 -5.58 -12.77
C LEU A 89 8.37 -4.61 -13.93
N TYR A 90 8.64 -3.34 -13.64
CA TYR A 90 8.91 -2.33 -14.67
C TYR A 90 10.14 -2.70 -15.49
N ALA A 91 11.23 -3.04 -14.84
CA ALA A 91 12.46 -3.48 -15.51
C ALA A 91 12.24 -4.74 -16.38
N TRP A 92 11.39 -5.67 -15.92
CA TRP A 92 11.05 -6.86 -16.68
C TRP A 92 10.21 -6.55 -17.92
N LEU A 93 9.20 -5.67 -17.80
CA LEU A 93 8.38 -5.24 -18.93
C LEU A 93 9.24 -4.56 -19.99
N GLU A 94 10.11 -3.65 -19.58
CA GLU A 94 11.06 -2.97 -20.45
C GLU A 94 12.01 -3.95 -21.17
N ALA A 95 12.60 -4.88 -20.41
CA ALA A 95 13.49 -5.90 -20.97
C ALA A 95 12.79 -6.86 -21.96
N LYS A 96 11.46 -6.98 -21.87
CA LYS A 96 10.64 -7.77 -22.79
C LYS A 96 10.13 -6.96 -23.98
N GLY A 97 10.39 -5.65 -24.03
CA GLY A 97 9.88 -4.75 -25.06
C GLY A 97 8.35 -4.64 -25.03
N ILE A 98 7.75 -4.72 -23.86
CA ILE A 98 6.31 -4.54 -23.66
C ILE A 98 6.09 -3.06 -23.34
N ASP A 99 5.35 -2.37 -24.20
CA ASP A 99 4.95 -0.99 -23.95
C ASP A 99 3.96 -0.91 -22.79
N PHE A 100 4.21 -0.01 -21.88
CA PHE A 100 3.36 0.23 -20.73
C PHE A 100 3.45 1.67 -20.24
N ASP A 101 2.39 2.13 -19.61
CA ASP A 101 2.34 3.39 -18.88
C ASP A 101 2.18 3.09 -17.37
N LEU A 102 2.59 4.04 -16.56
CA LEU A 102 2.40 3.98 -15.11
C LEU A 102 1.34 4.99 -14.70
N ILE A 103 0.42 4.51 -13.88
CA ILE A 103 -0.60 5.34 -13.23
C ILE A 103 -0.50 5.17 -11.72
N THR A 104 -0.80 6.21 -10.98
CA THR A 104 -0.86 6.16 -9.53
C THR A 104 -2.28 5.87 -9.04
N ASP A 105 -2.39 5.38 -7.81
CA ASP A 105 -3.72 5.20 -7.18
C ASP A 105 -4.48 6.53 -7.04
N ARG A 106 -3.76 7.65 -6.99
CA ARG A 106 -4.35 8.98 -6.93
C ARG A 106 -5.03 9.36 -8.24
N GLU A 107 -4.32 9.25 -9.35
CA GLU A 107 -4.90 9.48 -10.68
C GLU A 107 -6.10 8.57 -10.91
N LEU A 108 -5.99 7.30 -10.52
CA LEU A 108 -7.12 6.38 -10.58
C LEU A 108 -8.30 6.81 -9.69
N HIS A 109 -8.03 7.42 -8.53
CA HIS A 109 -9.05 7.96 -7.64
C HIS A 109 -9.73 9.20 -8.25
N GLU A 110 -8.97 10.12 -8.80
CA GLU A 110 -9.43 11.41 -9.29
C GLU A 110 -10.13 11.30 -10.65
N GLU A 111 -9.57 10.53 -11.58
CA GLU A 111 -10.02 10.41 -12.96
C GLU A 111 -10.90 9.19 -13.20
N GLY A 112 -10.91 8.25 -12.25
CA GLY A 112 -11.74 7.05 -12.34
C GLY A 112 -11.35 6.15 -13.51
N VAL A 113 -12.35 5.51 -14.12
CA VAL A 113 -12.14 4.58 -15.25
C VAL A 113 -11.59 5.28 -16.50
N ASP A 114 -11.75 6.59 -16.61
CA ASP A 114 -11.31 7.35 -17.77
C ASP A 114 -9.80 7.31 -17.93
N SER A 115 -9.06 7.26 -16.82
CA SER A 115 -7.60 7.15 -16.85
C SER A 115 -7.07 5.81 -17.38
N ILE A 116 -7.90 4.78 -17.43
CA ILE A 116 -7.47 3.42 -17.80
C ILE A 116 -8.31 2.76 -18.91
N ARG A 117 -9.37 3.41 -19.39
CA ARG A 117 -10.35 2.81 -20.32
C ARG A 117 -9.75 2.35 -21.65
N ASP A 118 -8.71 3.02 -22.13
CA ASP A 118 -8.10 2.76 -23.44
C ASP A 118 -7.08 1.62 -23.41
N TYR A 119 -6.76 1.11 -22.20
CA TYR A 119 -5.83 0.01 -22.03
C TYR A 119 -6.53 -1.34 -22.14
N LYS A 120 -5.85 -2.33 -22.68
CA LYS A 120 -6.35 -3.72 -22.77
C LYS A 120 -6.23 -4.47 -21.45
N ALA A 121 -5.21 -4.12 -20.68
CA ALA A 121 -4.92 -4.75 -19.40
C ALA A 121 -4.38 -3.72 -18.41
N LEU A 122 -4.75 -3.87 -17.16
CA LEU A 122 -4.19 -3.16 -16.02
C LEU A 122 -3.53 -4.18 -15.11
N CYS A 123 -2.25 -3.95 -14.82
CA CYS A 123 -1.48 -4.78 -13.92
C CYS A 123 -1.31 -4.05 -12.60
N THR A 124 -1.63 -4.71 -11.49
CA THR A 124 -1.38 -4.12 -10.17
C THR A 124 0.11 -4.14 -9.84
N GLY A 125 0.53 -3.30 -8.90
CA GLY A 125 1.78 -3.55 -8.20
C GLY A 125 1.74 -4.85 -7.39
N SER A 126 2.86 -5.18 -6.77
CA SER A 126 3.01 -6.41 -5.96
C SER A 126 2.19 -6.41 -4.66
N HIS A 127 1.62 -5.27 -4.27
CA HIS A 127 0.89 -5.15 -3.00
C HIS A 127 -0.16 -4.02 -3.05
N PRO A 128 -1.27 -4.18 -3.82
CA PRO A 128 -2.32 -3.16 -3.96
C PRO A 128 -3.29 -3.22 -2.76
N GLU A 129 -2.82 -2.77 -1.60
CA GLU A 129 -3.47 -3.05 -0.30
C GLU A 129 -4.54 -2.02 0.08
N TYR A 130 -4.34 -0.75 -0.28
CA TYR A 130 -5.15 0.38 0.19
C TYR A 130 -5.92 1.02 -0.93
N HIS A 131 -7.23 1.10 -0.76
CA HIS A 131 -8.13 1.63 -1.79
C HIS A 131 -9.21 2.54 -1.21
N THR A 132 -9.60 3.53 -2.01
CA THR A 132 -10.81 4.32 -1.81
C THR A 132 -12.00 3.66 -2.51
N PRO A 133 -13.26 4.07 -2.23
CA PRO A 133 -14.41 3.65 -3.02
C PRO A 133 -14.22 3.91 -4.52
N GLN A 134 -13.70 5.09 -4.87
CA GLN A 134 -13.51 5.54 -6.25
C GLN A 134 -12.53 4.65 -7.03
N THR A 135 -11.40 4.27 -6.42
CA THR A 135 -10.45 3.37 -7.09
C THR A 135 -11.05 1.98 -7.33
N LEU A 136 -11.83 1.45 -6.38
CA LEU A 136 -12.51 0.17 -6.59
C LEU A 136 -13.60 0.26 -7.66
N ASP A 137 -14.33 1.37 -7.72
CA ASP A 137 -15.35 1.60 -8.76
C ASP A 137 -14.70 1.68 -10.14
N ALA A 138 -13.60 2.40 -10.27
CA ALA A 138 -12.84 2.50 -11.52
C ALA A 138 -12.37 1.12 -12.02
N LEU A 139 -11.77 0.32 -11.13
CA LEU A 139 -11.30 -1.03 -11.46
C LEU A 139 -12.45 -1.97 -11.83
N GLN A 140 -13.56 -1.90 -11.10
CA GLN A 140 -14.74 -2.69 -11.41
C GLN A 140 -15.33 -2.31 -12.77
N ASN A 141 -15.49 -1.02 -13.04
CA ASN A 141 -15.99 -0.52 -14.32
C ASN A 141 -15.08 -0.93 -15.47
N PHE A 142 -13.76 -0.82 -15.31
CA PHE A 142 -12.79 -1.27 -16.29
C PHE A 142 -12.95 -2.75 -16.62
N ARG A 143 -13.02 -3.61 -15.62
CA ARG A 143 -13.25 -5.05 -15.78
C ARG A 143 -14.58 -5.35 -16.47
N ASP A 144 -15.65 -4.71 -16.02
CA ASP A 144 -17.02 -4.97 -16.52
C ASP A 144 -17.20 -4.49 -17.98
N GLN A 145 -16.35 -3.55 -18.43
CA GLN A 145 -16.23 -3.12 -19.83
C GLN A 145 -15.31 -4.02 -20.67
N GLY A 146 -14.78 -5.10 -20.11
CA GLY A 146 -13.95 -6.08 -20.83
C GLY A 146 -12.43 -5.88 -20.65
N GLY A 147 -12.01 -4.93 -19.83
CA GLY A 147 -10.61 -4.77 -19.42
C GLY A 147 -10.10 -5.96 -18.60
N ARG A 148 -8.82 -6.26 -18.74
CA ARG A 148 -8.19 -7.38 -18.04
C ARG A 148 -7.45 -6.89 -16.82
N LEU A 149 -7.82 -7.36 -15.63
CA LEU A 149 -7.09 -7.10 -14.40
C LEU A 149 -6.07 -8.21 -14.14
N VAL A 150 -4.80 -7.84 -14.02
CA VAL A 150 -3.71 -8.74 -13.64
C VAL A 150 -3.32 -8.42 -12.19
N TYR A 151 -3.78 -9.23 -11.26
CA TYR A 151 -3.50 -9.09 -9.85
C TYR A 151 -2.26 -9.88 -9.46
N LEU A 152 -1.20 -9.19 -9.06
CA LEU A 152 0.11 -9.80 -8.78
C LEU A 152 0.28 -10.30 -7.34
N GLY A 153 -0.76 -10.28 -6.55
CA GLY A 153 -0.72 -10.85 -5.21
C GLY A 153 -0.60 -9.81 -4.09
N GLY A 154 -0.10 -10.26 -2.95
CA GLY A 154 -0.08 -9.47 -1.71
C GLY A 154 -1.47 -9.29 -1.09
N ASN A 155 -1.58 -8.37 -0.14
CA ASN A 155 -2.85 -8.00 0.48
C ASN A 155 -3.64 -7.08 -0.46
N GLY A 156 -4.13 -7.60 -1.58
CA GLY A 156 -4.82 -6.78 -2.56
C GLY A 156 -6.24 -6.39 -2.13
N PHE A 157 -6.62 -5.14 -2.40
CA PHE A 157 -7.98 -4.62 -2.20
C PHE A 157 -8.46 -4.86 -0.76
N TYR A 158 -7.58 -4.61 0.19
CA TYR A 158 -7.72 -5.10 1.55
C TYR A 158 -8.28 -4.05 2.50
N TRP A 159 -7.57 -2.91 2.64
CA TRP A 159 -7.96 -1.83 3.53
C TRP A 159 -8.69 -0.70 2.82
N LYS A 160 -9.76 -0.24 3.46
CA LYS A 160 -10.44 0.99 3.08
C LYS A 160 -9.70 2.19 3.66
N ILE A 161 -9.51 3.21 2.83
CA ILE A 161 -8.97 4.50 3.21
C ILE A 161 -9.90 5.63 2.76
N ALA A 162 -9.75 6.80 3.38
CA ALA A 162 -10.34 8.05 2.94
C ALA A 162 -9.25 9.07 2.64
N LEU A 163 -9.49 9.95 1.67
CA LEU A 163 -8.66 11.12 1.41
C LEU A 163 -9.31 12.34 2.04
N SER A 164 -8.49 13.27 2.53
CA SER A 164 -8.99 14.54 3.03
C SER A 164 -9.63 15.34 1.89
N PRO A 165 -10.82 15.92 2.07
CA PRO A 165 -11.42 16.79 1.07
C PRO A 165 -10.71 18.13 0.93
N GLU A 166 -9.93 18.55 1.94
CA GLU A 166 -9.18 19.81 1.96
C GLU A 166 -7.75 19.65 1.46
N ASP A 167 -7.14 18.48 1.72
CA ASP A 167 -5.79 18.13 1.30
C ASP A 167 -5.77 16.70 0.78
N PRO A 168 -5.94 16.47 -0.53
CA PRO A 168 -5.97 15.12 -1.11
C PRO A 168 -4.68 14.32 -0.90
N GLU A 169 -3.58 14.96 -0.50
CA GLU A 169 -2.34 14.28 -0.16
C GLU A 169 -2.39 13.59 1.22
N LEU A 170 -3.39 13.92 2.03
CA LEU A 170 -3.57 13.35 3.35
C LEU A 170 -4.53 12.17 3.30
N ILE A 171 -4.02 11.02 3.72
CA ILE A 171 -4.75 9.75 3.79
C ILE A 171 -5.13 9.46 5.23
N GLU A 172 -6.36 9.03 5.45
CA GLU A 172 -6.83 8.46 6.71
C GLU A 172 -7.06 6.96 6.57
N ILE A 173 -6.62 6.21 7.59
CA ILE A 173 -6.91 4.78 7.72
C ILE A 173 -7.35 4.46 9.15
N ARG A 174 -8.47 3.74 9.29
CA ARG A 174 -8.98 3.22 10.57
C ARG A 174 -8.96 1.71 10.53
N ARG A 175 -8.01 1.09 11.22
CA ARG A 175 -7.89 -0.37 11.24
C ARG A 175 -8.85 -1.04 12.20
N GLY A 176 -9.18 -0.40 13.30
CA GLY A 176 -10.18 -0.85 14.27
C GLY A 176 -10.14 -2.37 14.53
N GLU A 177 -11.31 -2.98 14.62
CA GLU A 177 -11.51 -4.40 14.91
C GLU A 177 -11.25 -5.36 13.74
N SER A 178 -10.84 -4.85 12.57
CA SER A 178 -10.91 -5.57 11.29
C SER A 178 -9.67 -6.36 10.92
N GLY A 179 -8.73 -6.62 11.81
CA GLY A 179 -7.56 -7.40 11.43
C GLY A 179 -6.51 -7.56 12.52
N ILE A 180 -5.46 -8.31 12.22
CA ILE A 180 -4.34 -8.61 13.13
C ILE A 180 -3.63 -7.35 13.63
N ARG A 181 -3.69 -6.27 12.87
CA ARG A 181 -3.11 -4.97 13.21
C ARG A 181 -4.20 -3.95 13.48
N ALA A 182 -5.29 -4.43 14.04
CA ALA A 182 -6.26 -3.57 14.68
C ALA A 182 -5.55 -2.89 15.85
N TRP A 183 -5.30 -1.61 15.72
CA TRP A 183 -4.88 -0.82 16.86
C TRP A 183 -6.07 -0.70 17.79
N ALA A 184 -5.84 -0.72 19.08
CA ALA A 184 -6.86 -0.43 20.04
C ALA A 184 -7.34 1.01 19.82
N ALA A 185 -8.41 1.14 19.06
CA ALA A 185 -9.07 2.41 18.86
C ALA A 185 -10.06 2.64 19.98
N GLU A 186 -10.20 3.87 20.41
CA GLU A 186 -11.28 4.26 21.32
C GLU A 186 -12.65 4.04 20.65
N PRO A 187 -13.73 3.82 21.39
CA PRO A 187 -15.06 3.69 20.83
C PRO A 187 -15.41 4.88 19.92
N GLY A 188 -15.84 4.57 18.69
CA GLY A 188 -16.14 5.58 17.67
C GLY A 188 -14.99 5.86 16.68
N GLU A 189 -13.77 5.49 17.01
CA GLU A 189 -12.60 5.72 16.13
C GLU A 189 -12.46 4.72 14.98
N TYR A 190 -13.43 3.86 14.79
CA TYR A 190 -13.51 2.98 13.63
C TYR A 190 -13.98 3.70 12.37
N TYR A 191 -14.55 4.87 12.49
CA TYR A 191 -15.05 5.67 11.40
C TYR A 191 -14.01 6.69 10.93
N HIS A 192 -13.96 6.89 9.62
CA HIS A 192 -13.13 7.93 9.03
C HIS A 192 -13.67 9.31 9.41
N SER A 193 -12.80 10.20 9.85
CA SER A 193 -13.17 11.59 10.14
C SER A 193 -13.39 12.40 8.86
N PHE A 194 -12.76 12.03 7.76
CA PHE A 194 -12.83 12.75 6.50
C PHE A 194 -14.16 12.56 5.76
N ASP A 195 -14.76 11.39 5.84
CA ASP A 195 -15.98 11.08 5.10
C ASP A 195 -17.10 10.47 5.95
N GLY A 196 -16.88 10.30 7.25
CA GLY A 196 -17.83 9.70 8.17
C GLY A 196 -18.12 8.21 7.95
N SER A 197 -17.43 7.57 7.01
CA SER A 197 -17.68 6.18 6.67
C SER A 197 -16.97 5.20 7.62
N TYR A 198 -17.53 3.99 7.77
CA TYR A 198 -16.86 2.93 8.51
C TYR A 198 -15.55 2.53 7.83
N GLY A 199 -14.48 2.47 8.58
CA GLY A 199 -13.16 2.06 8.13
C GLY A 199 -12.96 0.54 8.05
N GLY A 200 -11.74 0.11 8.27
CA GLY A 200 -11.39 -1.31 8.32
C GLY A 200 -11.26 -1.97 6.95
N LEU A 201 -11.57 -3.26 6.89
CA LEU A 201 -11.39 -4.06 5.69
C LEU A 201 -12.51 -3.88 4.68
N TRP A 202 -12.19 -3.89 3.40
CA TRP A 202 -13.17 -3.84 2.31
C TRP A 202 -14.18 -4.99 2.36
N ARG A 203 -13.77 -6.18 2.81
CA ARG A 203 -14.68 -7.31 2.98
C ARG A 203 -15.78 -7.04 4.02
N ARG A 204 -15.53 -6.20 5.04
CA ARG A 204 -16.52 -5.75 6.01
C ARG A 204 -17.38 -4.59 5.51
N ASN A 205 -16.90 -3.88 4.52
CA ASN A 205 -17.60 -2.83 3.83
C ASN A 205 -18.39 -3.34 2.58
N GLY A 206 -18.69 -4.65 2.53
CA GLY A 206 -19.49 -5.27 1.46
C GLY A 206 -18.76 -5.46 0.12
N ARG A 207 -17.45 -5.15 0.05
CA ARG A 207 -16.65 -5.26 -1.18
C ARG A 207 -15.44 -6.18 -0.98
N PRO A 208 -15.65 -7.49 -0.76
CA PRO A 208 -14.53 -8.41 -0.58
C PRO A 208 -13.74 -8.57 -1.88
N PRO A 209 -12.40 -8.70 -1.79
CA PRO A 209 -11.51 -8.73 -2.98
C PRO A 209 -11.91 -9.74 -4.05
N GLN A 210 -12.44 -10.90 -3.68
CA GLN A 210 -12.84 -11.93 -4.63
C GLN A 210 -13.97 -11.51 -5.57
N LEU A 211 -14.76 -10.51 -5.22
CA LEU A 211 -15.77 -9.96 -6.14
C LEU A 211 -15.14 -9.14 -7.26
N LEU A 212 -13.94 -8.61 -7.06
CA LEU A 212 -13.23 -7.83 -8.06
C LEU A 212 -12.28 -8.71 -8.89
N VAL A 213 -11.46 -9.52 -8.24
CA VAL A 213 -10.34 -10.25 -8.87
C VAL A 213 -10.43 -11.78 -8.75
N GLY A 214 -11.53 -12.32 -8.25
CA GLY A 214 -11.79 -13.77 -8.13
C GLY A 214 -11.10 -14.45 -6.93
N VAL A 215 -10.15 -13.79 -6.31
CA VAL A 215 -9.39 -14.29 -5.14
C VAL A 215 -9.26 -13.21 -4.08
N GLY A 216 -8.89 -13.60 -2.87
CA GLY A 216 -8.61 -12.67 -1.78
C GLY A 216 -7.47 -13.19 -0.91
N PHE A 217 -6.78 -12.28 -0.23
CA PHE A 217 -5.75 -12.62 0.73
C PHE A 217 -6.40 -13.08 2.04
N SER A 218 -6.00 -14.24 2.53
CA SER A 218 -6.52 -14.81 3.78
C SER A 218 -5.46 -14.91 4.86
N ALA A 219 -4.29 -15.42 4.52
CA ALA A 219 -3.20 -15.64 5.47
C ALA A 219 -1.84 -15.72 4.77
N GLN A 220 -0.80 -15.48 5.53
CA GLN A 220 0.58 -15.75 5.13
C GLN A 220 1.31 -16.43 6.28
N GLY A 221 2.30 -17.26 5.97
CA GLY A 221 3.10 -17.97 6.95
C GLY A 221 3.60 -19.31 6.42
N LYS A 222 4.20 -20.09 7.30
CA LYS A 222 4.44 -21.51 7.09
C LYS A 222 3.19 -22.28 7.52
N PHE A 223 2.66 -23.07 6.63
CA PHE A 223 1.54 -23.97 6.89
C PHE A 223 2.07 -25.39 7.07
#